data_7a52c21445352e924b9da7a00e08ae19
#
_entry.id   7a52c21445352e924b9da7a00e08ae19
#
_cell.length_a   1.000
_cell.length_b   1.000
_cell.length_c   1.000
_cell.angle_alpha   90.00
_cell.angle_beta   90.00
_cell.angle_gamma   90.00
#
_symmetry.space_group_name_H-M   'P 1'
#
loop_
_entity.id
_entity.type
_entity.pdbx_description
1 polymer ?
#
loop_
_entity_poly.entity_id
_entity_poly.type
_entity_poly.pdbx_seq_one_letter_code
_entity_poly.pdbx_strand_id
1 'polypeptide(L)'
;FQTKYGVAVCQLWGMTETSPLGVVATPTPKLAERGQQATNDTIWTRQGRLQFGIELKIVDEEGSELPCDGVSSGSLKVRGPWTVERYYRSEKSALDAEGWFDTGDIATLDADGFMRITDRSKDVIKSGGEWVSSIDIENVAAACPGVKVAAVVGVFHPKWEERPLLVVEPHSDAEITVEQILAHLEPNIVKWWMPDAVIFDAVPLTATGKIDKKVLRERYRNHLVESQPSVVNQ
;
A
#
# COMPACT_ATOMS: atom_id res chain seq x y z
N PHE A 1 17.70 -15.95 0.75
CA PHE A 1 17.49 -17.13 1.60
C PHE A 1 17.25 -18.38 0.76
N GLN A 2 16.27 -18.36 -0.16
CA GLN A 2 15.93 -19.55 -0.97
C GLN A 2 17.11 -20.10 -1.76
N THR A 3 17.81 -19.26 -2.52
CA THR A 3 18.99 -19.66 -3.33
C THR A 3 20.20 -20.07 -2.50
N LYS A 4 20.43 -19.40 -1.36
CA LYS A 4 21.63 -19.65 -0.53
C LYS A 4 21.46 -20.80 0.46
N TYR A 5 20.24 -20.97 0.99
CA TYR A 5 19.99 -21.89 2.10
C TYR A 5 18.94 -22.97 1.80
N GLY A 6 18.33 -22.96 0.62
CA GLY A 6 17.26 -23.89 0.25
C GLY A 6 15.98 -23.74 1.08
N VAL A 7 15.80 -22.58 1.73
CA VAL A 7 14.66 -22.32 2.61
C VAL A 7 13.55 -21.65 1.82
N ALA A 8 12.35 -22.20 1.86
CA ALA A 8 11.17 -21.56 1.29
C ALA A 8 10.80 -20.34 2.14
N VAL A 9 10.68 -19.18 1.47
CA VAL A 9 10.23 -17.94 2.09
C VAL A 9 8.87 -17.60 1.50
N CYS A 10 7.86 -17.46 2.34
CA CYS A 10 6.52 -17.04 1.93
C CYS A 10 6.08 -15.82 2.72
N GLN A 11 5.25 -15.00 2.12
CA GLN A 11 4.60 -13.89 2.79
C GLN A 11 3.39 -14.38 3.58
N LEU A 12 3.01 -13.63 4.56
CA LEU A 12 1.75 -13.76 5.27
C LEU A 12 1.22 -12.38 5.64
N TRP A 13 -0.09 -12.28 5.78
CA TRP A 13 -0.73 -11.10 6.33
C TRP A 13 -1.62 -11.50 7.50
N GLY A 14 -1.61 -10.65 8.48
CA GLY A 14 -2.46 -10.72 9.63
C GLY A 14 -2.18 -9.57 10.59
N MET A 15 -2.97 -9.48 11.61
CA MET A 15 -2.93 -8.42 12.61
C MET A 15 -3.36 -8.96 13.96
N THR A 16 -3.20 -8.20 15.02
CA THR A 16 -3.66 -8.61 16.36
C THR A 16 -5.14 -8.99 16.34
N GLU A 17 -5.93 -8.27 15.59
CA GLU A 17 -7.36 -8.46 15.41
C GLU A 17 -7.73 -9.74 14.65
N THR A 18 -6.77 -10.40 13.98
CA THR A 18 -6.96 -11.71 13.32
C THR A 18 -6.23 -12.86 14.04
N SER A 19 -5.72 -12.67 15.24
CA SER A 19 -5.15 -13.62 16.22
C SER A 19 -4.15 -14.67 15.69
N PRO A 20 -3.07 -14.37 15.01
CA PRO A 20 -2.72 -13.17 14.28
C PRO A 20 -2.90 -13.29 12.75
N LEU A 21 -3.42 -14.42 12.22
CA LEU A 21 -3.24 -14.83 10.84
C LEU A 21 -4.53 -14.73 10.00
N GLY A 22 -4.46 -14.01 8.90
CA GLY A 22 -5.53 -13.92 7.90
C GLY A 22 -5.22 -14.72 6.62
N VAL A 23 -4.06 -14.48 6.01
CA VAL A 23 -3.67 -15.13 4.74
C VAL A 23 -2.22 -15.60 4.77
N VAL A 24 -1.90 -16.58 3.92
CA VAL A 24 -0.52 -17.10 3.72
C VAL A 24 -0.26 -17.32 2.23
N ALA A 25 0.89 -16.87 1.75
CA ALA A 25 1.32 -17.03 0.35
C ALA A 25 1.92 -18.42 0.14
N THR A 26 1.07 -19.43 -0.01
CA THR A 26 1.49 -20.81 -0.31
C THR A 26 1.13 -21.19 -1.74
N PRO A 27 1.98 -21.96 -2.44
CA PRO A 27 1.66 -22.50 -3.75
C PRO A 27 0.37 -23.32 -3.73
N THR A 28 -0.43 -23.19 -4.78
CA THR A 28 -1.55 -24.10 -5.03
C THR A 28 -1.18 -25.03 -6.19
N PRO A 29 -1.80 -26.22 -6.31
CA PRO A 29 -1.61 -27.09 -7.47
C PRO A 29 -1.83 -26.34 -8.79
N LYS A 30 -2.93 -25.58 -8.89
CA LYS A 30 -3.27 -24.75 -10.06
C LYS A 30 -2.20 -23.69 -10.37
N LEU A 31 -1.59 -23.07 -9.35
CA LEU A 31 -0.51 -22.11 -9.54
C LEU A 31 0.78 -22.80 -9.97
N ALA A 32 1.10 -23.96 -9.38
CA ALA A 32 2.28 -24.75 -9.74
C ALA A 32 2.25 -25.23 -11.20
N GLU A 33 1.06 -25.53 -11.75
CA GLU A 33 0.87 -25.90 -13.17
C GLU A 33 1.28 -24.76 -14.12
N ARG A 34 1.26 -23.51 -13.68
CA ARG A 34 1.71 -22.34 -14.47
C ARG A 34 3.23 -22.20 -14.54
N GLY A 35 3.97 -23.06 -13.84
CA GLY A 35 5.42 -23.08 -13.79
C GLY A 35 6.02 -22.30 -12.60
N GLN A 36 7.31 -22.59 -12.36
CA GLN A 36 8.01 -22.08 -11.17
C GLN A 36 8.10 -20.55 -11.12
N GLN A 37 8.32 -19.90 -12.27
CA GLN A 37 8.43 -18.43 -12.33
C GLN A 37 7.10 -17.77 -11.91
N ALA A 38 5.99 -18.18 -12.52
CA ALA A 38 4.66 -17.64 -12.19
C ALA A 38 4.29 -17.91 -10.72
N THR A 39 4.68 -19.06 -10.19
CA THR A 39 4.49 -19.41 -8.77
C THR A 39 5.27 -18.46 -7.88
N ASN A 40 6.55 -18.25 -8.15
CA ASN A 40 7.42 -17.37 -7.38
C ASN A 40 6.90 -15.91 -7.43
N ASP A 41 6.56 -15.40 -8.61
CA ASP A 41 6.06 -14.05 -8.79
C ASP A 41 4.79 -13.81 -7.97
N THR A 42 3.86 -14.77 -7.97
CA THR A 42 2.63 -14.68 -7.17
C THR A 42 2.94 -14.69 -5.68
N ILE A 43 3.75 -15.65 -5.19
CA ILE A 43 4.06 -15.79 -3.77
C ILE A 43 4.83 -14.58 -3.22
N TRP A 44 5.70 -13.97 -4.03
CA TRP A 44 6.54 -12.86 -3.58
C TRP A 44 5.84 -11.49 -3.69
N THR A 45 4.81 -11.37 -4.53
CA THR A 45 4.11 -10.09 -4.73
C THR A 45 2.73 -10.02 -4.09
N ARG A 46 2.22 -11.15 -3.54
CA ARG A 46 0.92 -11.24 -2.89
C ARG A 46 1.09 -11.62 -1.42
N GLN A 47 0.22 -11.11 -0.55
CA GLN A 47 0.23 -11.49 0.87
C GLN A 47 -0.29 -12.90 1.11
N GLY A 48 -0.99 -13.47 0.14
CA GLY A 48 -1.41 -14.85 0.16
C GLY A 48 -2.90 -15.09 -0.01
N ARG A 49 -3.31 -16.31 0.35
CA ARG A 49 -4.69 -16.79 0.27
C ARG A 49 -5.27 -17.01 1.64
N LEU A 50 -6.60 -17.01 1.71
CA LEU A 50 -7.38 -17.30 2.91
C LEU A 50 -6.94 -18.56 3.62
N GLN A 51 -6.89 -18.50 4.94
CA GLN A 51 -6.81 -19.66 5.78
C GLN A 51 -8.22 -20.24 6.01
N PHE A 52 -8.30 -21.52 6.29
CA PHE A 52 -9.57 -22.18 6.58
C PHE A 52 -10.31 -21.45 7.71
N GLY A 53 -11.58 -21.10 7.47
CA GLY A 53 -12.42 -20.39 8.44
C GLY A 53 -12.33 -18.86 8.36
N ILE A 54 -11.44 -18.27 7.55
CA ILE A 54 -11.38 -16.83 7.30
C ILE A 54 -12.08 -16.51 5.98
N GLU A 55 -12.85 -15.44 5.98
CA GLU A 55 -13.46 -14.85 4.81
C GLU A 55 -12.88 -13.45 4.60
N LEU A 56 -12.67 -13.06 3.35
CA LEU A 56 -12.28 -11.70 2.94
C LEU A 56 -13.24 -11.18 1.88
N LYS A 57 -13.50 -9.89 1.91
CA LYS A 57 -14.09 -9.13 0.81
C LYS A 57 -13.41 -7.77 0.71
N ILE A 58 -13.50 -7.19 -0.47
CA ILE A 58 -13.12 -5.79 -0.72
C ILE A 58 -14.38 -5.01 -1.06
N VAL A 59 -14.50 -3.80 -0.53
CA VAL A 59 -15.67 -2.95 -0.74
C VAL A 59 -15.25 -1.54 -1.18
N ASP A 60 -16.12 -0.90 -1.97
CA ASP A 60 -15.98 0.51 -2.35
C ASP A 60 -16.30 1.47 -1.18
N GLU A 61 -16.32 2.78 -1.46
CA GLU A 61 -16.64 3.80 -0.45
C GLU A 61 -18.10 3.76 0.02
N GLU A 62 -19.01 3.25 -0.80
CA GLU A 62 -20.43 3.03 -0.51
C GLU A 62 -20.68 1.72 0.26
N GLY A 63 -19.66 0.87 0.40
CA GLY A 63 -19.75 -0.42 1.07
C GLY A 63 -20.20 -1.57 0.16
N SER A 64 -20.31 -1.34 -1.16
CA SER A 64 -20.64 -2.38 -2.13
C SER A 64 -19.44 -3.28 -2.39
N GLU A 65 -19.67 -4.59 -2.48
CA GLU A 65 -18.62 -5.57 -2.73
C GLU A 65 -18.06 -5.45 -4.14
N LEU A 66 -16.73 -5.40 -4.24
CA LEU A 66 -15.99 -5.33 -5.49
C LEU A 66 -15.61 -6.72 -6.01
N PRO A 67 -15.42 -6.89 -7.34
CA PRO A 67 -15.07 -8.18 -7.93
C PRO A 67 -13.64 -8.62 -7.55
N CYS A 68 -13.43 -9.95 -7.47
CA CYS A 68 -12.13 -10.59 -7.28
C CYS A 68 -11.41 -10.75 -8.63
N ASP A 69 -11.08 -9.65 -9.30
CA ASP A 69 -10.46 -9.61 -10.64
C ASP A 69 -8.94 -9.33 -10.60
N GLY A 70 -8.39 -9.07 -9.40
CA GLY A 70 -6.99 -8.72 -9.19
C GLY A 70 -6.62 -7.29 -9.54
N VAL A 71 -7.59 -6.48 -9.98
CA VAL A 71 -7.42 -5.08 -10.41
C VAL A 71 -8.23 -4.12 -9.53
N SER A 72 -9.50 -4.45 -9.30
CA SER A 72 -10.39 -3.65 -8.44
C SER A 72 -9.82 -3.59 -7.02
N SER A 73 -9.59 -2.36 -6.54
CA SER A 73 -9.01 -2.09 -5.23
C SER A 73 -10.06 -1.50 -4.30
N GLY A 74 -10.16 -2.02 -3.08
CA GLY A 74 -11.17 -1.57 -2.12
C GLY A 74 -10.76 -1.79 -0.67
N SER A 75 -11.57 -1.28 0.25
CA SER A 75 -11.39 -1.47 1.68
C SER A 75 -11.51 -2.95 2.05
N LEU A 76 -10.44 -3.50 2.64
CA LEU A 76 -10.38 -4.91 3.00
C LEU A 76 -11.18 -5.18 4.27
N LYS A 77 -12.15 -6.06 4.17
CA LYS A 77 -12.93 -6.58 5.30
C LYS A 77 -12.56 -8.04 5.56
N VAL A 78 -12.50 -8.41 6.83
CA VAL A 78 -12.23 -9.79 7.26
C VAL A 78 -13.28 -10.28 8.22
N ARG A 79 -13.64 -11.56 8.13
CA ARG A 79 -14.53 -12.26 9.05
C ARG A 79 -14.02 -13.66 9.33
N GLY A 80 -14.17 -14.13 10.58
CA GLY A 80 -13.79 -15.49 10.95
C GLY A 80 -13.85 -15.75 12.45
N PRO A 81 -13.74 -17.02 12.89
CA PRO A 81 -13.93 -17.41 14.30
C PRO A 81 -12.86 -16.87 15.25
N TRP A 82 -11.72 -16.38 14.75
CA TRP A 82 -10.66 -15.77 15.56
C TRP A 82 -10.42 -14.29 15.21
N THR A 83 -11.36 -13.67 14.49
CA THR A 83 -11.38 -12.21 14.29
C THR A 83 -11.90 -11.54 15.57
N VAL A 84 -11.31 -10.38 15.93
CA VAL A 84 -11.70 -9.61 17.11
C VAL A 84 -13.17 -9.21 17.02
N GLU A 85 -13.93 -9.48 18.08
CA GLU A 85 -15.31 -8.99 18.21
C GLU A 85 -15.33 -7.62 18.89
N ARG A 86 -14.43 -7.42 19.86
CA ARG A 86 -14.42 -6.21 20.70
C ARG A 86 -13.04 -5.94 21.27
N TYR A 87 -12.65 -4.67 21.32
CA TYR A 87 -11.45 -4.27 22.01
C TYR A 87 -11.61 -4.29 23.54
N TYR A 88 -10.51 -4.51 24.23
CA TYR A 88 -10.50 -4.50 25.69
C TYR A 88 -11.10 -3.21 26.25
N ARG A 89 -12.05 -3.34 27.21
CA ARG A 89 -12.81 -2.24 27.81
C ARG A 89 -13.66 -1.39 26.85
N SER A 90 -13.85 -1.82 25.61
CA SER A 90 -14.79 -1.16 24.69
C SER A 90 -16.20 -1.77 24.87
N GLU A 91 -17.22 -0.94 24.95
CA GLU A 91 -18.61 -1.39 24.93
C GLU A 91 -19.11 -1.62 23.49
N LYS A 92 -18.41 -1.02 22.51
CA LYS A 92 -18.78 -1.13 21.10
C LYS A 92 -18.12 -2.35 20.46
N SER A 93 -18.89 -3.06 19.62
CA SER A 93 -18.35 -4.06 18.70
C SER A 93 -17.33 -3.42 17.74
N ALA A 94 -16.29 -4.16 17.39
CA ALA A 94 -15.36 -3.81 16.34
C ALA A 94 -15.86 -4.30 14.96
N LEU A 95 -16.91 -5.14 14.96
CA LEU A 95 -17.53 -5.69 13.76
C LEU A 95 -18.71 -4.81 13.32
N ASP A 96 -18.95 -4.76 12.03
CA ASP A 96 -20.17 -4.21 11.45
C ASP A 96 -21.39 -5.11 11.70
N ALA A 97 -22.57 -4.70 11.19
CA ALA A 97 -23.84 -5.42 11.40
C ALA A 97 -23.85 -6.82 10.77
N GLU A 98 -22.97 -7.09 9.81
CA GLU A 98 -22.85 -8.39 9.12
C GLU A 98 -21.71 -9.25 9.71
N GLY A 99 -21.02 -8.76 10.74
CA GLY A 99 -19.92 -9.45 11.40
C GLY A 99 -18.56 -9.29 10.73
N TRP A 100 -18.37 -8.28 9.86
CA TRP A 100 -17.11 -7.97 9.22
C TRP A 100 -16.29 -6.98 10.05
N PHE A 101 -15.01 -7.24 10.15
CA PHE A 101 -14.01 -6.33 10.71
C PHE A 101 -13.36 -5.51 9.59
N ASP A 102 -13.32 -4.18 9.75
CA ASP A 102 -12.59 -3.28 8.85
C ASP A 102 -11.11 -3.26 9.23
N THR A 103 -10.25 -3.75 8.34
CA THR A 103 -8.83 -3.87 8.63
C THR A 103 -8.06 -2.55 8.54
N GLY A 104 -8.65 -1.56 7.88
CA GLY A 104 -7.99 -0.31 7.52
C GLY A 104 -6.91 -0.48 6.43
N ASP A 105 -6.87 -1.63 5.76
CA ASP A 105 -6.05 -1.88 4.58
C ASP A 105 -6.89 -1.73 3.31
N ILE A 106 -6.26 -1.29 2.23
CA ILE A 106 -6.79 -1.31 0.87
C ILE A 106 -6.13 -2.47 0.15
N ALA A 107 -6.92 -3.30 -0.53
CA ALA A 107 -6.41 -4.50 -1.19
C ALA A 107 -7.12 -4.80 -2.50
N THR A 108 -6.49 -5.64 -3.32
CA THR A 108 -7.12 -6.35 -4.42
C THR A 108 -7.23 -7.84 -4.08
N LEU A 109 -8.25 -8.51 -4.61
CA LEU A 109 -8.40 -9.96 -4.56
C LEU A 109 -8.44 -10.48 -5.98
N ASP A 110 -7.70 -11.56 -6.30
CA ASP A 110 -7.77 -12.17 -7.61
C ASP A 110 -8.69 -13.40 -7.64
N ALA A 111 -9.01 -13.89 -8.83
CA ALA A 111 -9.91 -15.03 -9.04
C ALA A 111 -9.38 -16.36 -8.45
N ASP A 112 -8.09 -16.45 -8.13
CA ASP A 112 -7.48 -17.59 -7.44
C ASP A 112 -7.48 -17.38 -5.91
N GLY A 113 -8.02 -16.25 -5.42
CA GLY A 113 -8.15 -15.89 -4.01
C GLY A 113 -6.87 -15.34 -3.38
N PHE A 114 -5.89 -14.93 -4.19
CA PHE A 114 -4.71 -14.24 -3.66
C PHE A 114 -5.02 -12.78 -3.40
N MET A 115 -4.63 -12.32 -2.21
CA MET A 115 -4.75 -10.94 -1.77
C MET A 115 -3.45 -10.18 -2.03
N ARG A 116 -3.57 -8.94 -2.51
CA ARG A 116 -2.49 -7.97 -2.56
C ARG A 116 -2.92 -6.70 -1.84
N ILE A 117 -2.20 -6.31 -0.80
CA ILE A 117 -2.37 -4.99 -0.17
C ILE A 117 -1.78 -3.95 -1.11
N THR A 118 -2.56 -2.94 -1.42
CA THR A 118 -2.16 -1.82 -2.26
C THR A 118 -1.84 -0.57 -1.45
N ASP A 119 -2.52 -0.37 -0.31
CA ASP A 119 -2.23 0.73 0.61
C ASP A 119 -2.91 0.54 1.99
N ARG A 120 -2.79 1.54 2.84
CA ARG A 120 -3.62 1.78 4.01
C ARG A 120 -4.72 2.79 3.70
N SER A 121 -5.92 2.60 4.24
CA SER A 121 -7.06 3.52 4.02
C SER A 121 -6.74 4.98 4.37
N LYS A 122 -5.87 5.20 5.36
CA LYS A 122 -5.40 6.53 5.78
C LYS A 122 -4.25 7.09 4.95
N ASP A 123 -3.61 6.27 4.12
CA ASP A 123 -2.40 6.63 3.38
C ASP A 123 -2.62 6.61 1.86
N VAL A 124 -3.69 5.94 1.38
CA VAL A 124 -4.09 5.97 -0.03
C VAL A 124 -4.39 7.41 -0.45
N ILE A 125 -3.90 7.80 -1.61
CA ILE A 125 -4.01 9.17 -2.11
C ILE A 125 -5.22 9.25 -3.02
N LYS A 126 -6.16 10.11 -2.68
CA LYS A 126 -7.40 10.32 -3.43
C LYS A 126 -7.20 11.45 -4.43
N SER A 127 -6.95 11.10 -5.68
CA SER A 127 -6.58 12.04 -6.73
C SER A 127 -7.61 12.05 -7.86
N GLY A 128 -8.48 13.06 -7.88
CA GLY A 128 -9.48 13.21 -8.95
C GLY A 128 -10.46 12.05 -9.07
N GLY A 129 -10.83 11.43 -7.96
CA GLY A 129 -11.71 10.25 -7.92
C GLY A 129 -11.01 8.90 -8.10
N GLU A 130 -9.70 8.91 -8.34
CA GLU A 130 -8.88 7.70 -8.47
C GLU A 130 -8.04 7.47 -7.22
N TRP A 131 -7.85 6.20 -6.88
CA TRP A 131 -6.97 5.82 -5.76
C TRP A 131 -5.56 5.56 -6.25
N VAL A 132 -4.60 6.32 -5.73
CA VAL A 132 -3.18 6.20 -6.03
C VAL A 132 -2.48 5.48 -4.89
N SER A 133 -1.84 4.35 -5.20
CA SER A 133 -1.08 3.57 -4.22
C SER A 133 0.22 4.28 -3.85
N SER A 134 0.31 4.74 -2.60
CA SER A 134 1.55 5.29 -2.07
C SER A 134 2.64 4.23 -1.97
N ILE A 135 2.28 2.99 -1.63
CA ILE A 135 3.20 1.86 -1.47
C ILE A 135 3.85 1.47 -2.81
N ASP A 136 3.09 1.41 -3.90
CA ASP A 136 3.64 1.04 -5.20
C ASP A 136 4.68 2.07 -5.68
N ILE A 137 4.41 3.37 -5.49
CA ILE A 137 5.37 4.42 -5.82
C ILE A 137 6.61 4.33 -4.92
N GLU A 138 6.43 4.11 -3.61
CA GLU A 138 7.54 3.94 -2.65
C GLU A 138 8.44 2.77 -3.02
N ASN A 139 7.85 1.61 -3.37
CA ASN A 139 8.61 0.42 -3.74
C ASN A 139 9.47 0.65 -4.99
N VAL A 140 8.92 1.32 -6.01
CA VAL A 140 9.67 1.66 -7.22
C VAL A 140 10.75 2.69 -6.91
N ALA A 141 10.42 3.75 -6.17
CA ALA A 141 11.38 4.78 -5.80
C ALA A 141 12.53 4.23 -4.94
N ALA A 142 12.25 3.34 -4.00
CA ALA A 142 13.25 2.69 -3.15
C ALA A 142 14.20 1.77 -3.93
N ALA A 143 13.79 1.26 -5.09
CA ALA A 143 14.64 0.46 -5.97
C ALA A 143 15.58 1.32 -6.83
N CYS A 144 15.41 2.65 -6.85
CA CYS A 144 16.29 3.56 -7.59
C CYS A 144 17.67 3.63 -6.93
N PRO A 145 18.77 3.41 -7.69
CA PRO A 145 20.13 3.52 -7.14
C PRO A 145 20.36 4.86 -6.46
N GLY A 146 20.92 4.85 -5.26
CA GLY A 146 21.20 6.05 -4.46
C GLY A 146 20.09 6.43 -3.47
N VAL A 147 18.89 5.84 -3.57
CA VAL A 147 17.81 6.04 -2.61
C VAL A 147 18.02 5.13 -1.40
N LYS A 148 18.03 5.70 -0.21
CA LYS A 148 18.07 4.98 1.07
C LYS A 148 16.67 4.67 1.58
N VAL A 149 15.80 5.67 1.57
CA VAL A 149 14.40 5.56 1.97
C VAL A 149 13.56 6.45 1.06
N ALA A 150 12.39 5.95 0.66
CA ALA A 150 11.39 6.71 -0.08
C ALA A 150 10.05 6.67 0.69
N ALA A 151 9.36 7.80 0.75
CA ALA A 151 8.05 7.92 1.35
C ALA A 151 7.14 8.77 0.47
N VAL A 152 5.91 8.31 0.26
CA VAL A 152 4.91 9.03 -0.55
C VAL A 152 3.72 9.40 0.32
N VAL A 153 3.31 10.65 0.22
CA VAL A 153 2.13 11.18 0.91
C VAL A 153 1.24 11.96 -0.05
N GLY A 154 -0.07 11.87 0.17
CA GLY A 154 -1.02 12.77 -0.46
C GLY A 154 -0.90 14.15 0.16
N VAL A 155 -0.76 15.17 -0.69
CA VAL A 155 -0.80 16.57 -0.29
C VAL A 155 -1.89 17.29 -1.05
N PHE A 156 -2.46 18.32 -0.42
CA PHE A 156 -3.59 19.05 -1.00
C PHE A 156 -3.27 19.64 -2.37
N HIS A 157 -4.19 19.43 -3.31
CA HIS A 157 -4.14 20.01 -4.65
C HIS A 157 -5.50 20.62 -5.03
N PRO A 158 -5.57 21.90 -5.46
CA PRO A 158 -6.84 22.62 -5.64
C PRO A 158 -7.78 22.03 -6.67
N LYS A 159 -7.26 21.28 -7.65
CA LYS A 159 -8.05 20.67 -8.72
C LYS A 159 -8.34 19.17 -8.47
N TRP A 160 -7.44 18.46 -7.82
CA TRP A 160 -7.45 17.00 -7.75
C TRP A 160 -7.67 16.45 -6.34
N GLU A 161 -7.99 17.31 -5.35
CA GLU A 161 -8.08 17.02 -3.92
C GLU A 161 -6.71 16.72 -3.34
N GLU A 162 -6.08 15.64 -3.76
CA GLU A 162 -4.72 15.28 -3.40
C GLU A 162 -3.88 14.93 -4.62
N ARG A 163 -2.57 15.13 -4.49
CA ARG A 163 -1.57 14.61 -5.43
C ARG A 163 -0.40 14.00 -4.67
N PRO A 164 0.26 12.98 -5.29
CA PRO A 164 1.41 12.36 -4.67
C PRO A 164 2.59 13.34 -4.54
N LEU A 165 3.18 13.40 -3.36
CA LEU A 165 4.45 14.04 -3.07
C LEU A 165 5.42 12.97 -2.59
N LEU A 166 6.56 12.82 -3.27
CA LEU A 166 7.60 11.86 -2.94
C LEU A 166 8.70 12.53 -2.13
N VAL A 167 8.96 12.02 -0.93
CA VAL A 167 10.10 12.42 -0.09
C VAL A 167 11.16 11.33 -0.18
N VAL A 168 12.38 11.71 -0.52
CA VAL A 168 13.52 10.80 -0.70
C VAL A 168 14.63 11.18 0.26
N GLU A 169 15.06 10.20 1.05
CA GLU A 169 16.31 10.27 1.79
C GLU A 169 17.39 9.50 1.01
N PRO A 170 18.40 10.17 0.44
CA PRO A 170 19.48 9.51 -0.28
C PRO A 170 20.46 8.83 0.67
N HIS A 171 21.26 7.88 0.18
CA HIS A 171 22.46 7.44 0.88
C HIS A 171 23.45 8.60 1.02
N SER A 172 24.25 8.59 2.08
CA SER A 172 25.17 9.71 2.41
C SER A 172 26.23 10.00 1.36
N ASP A 173 26.53 9.03 0.51
CA ASP A 173 27.54 9.05 -0.55
C ASP A 173 26.94 9.08 -1.96
N ALA A 174 25.61 9.19 -2.06
CA ALA A 174 24.91 9.18 -3.34
C ALA A 174 24.61 10.60 -3.82
N GLU A 175 24.96 10.87 -5.07
CA GLU A 175 24.52 12.05 -5.82
C GLU A 175 23.36 11.60 -6.73
N ILE A 176 22.13 11.83 -6.30
CA ILE A 176 20.92 11.50 -7.05
C ILE A 176 20.11 12.77 -7.30
N THR A 177 19.55 12.90 -8.51
CA THR A 177 18.74 14.06 -8.90
C THR A 177 17.25 13.71 -9.00
N VAL A 178 16.39 14.73 -8.99
CA VAL A 178 14.94 14.57 -9.19
C VAL A 178 14.66 13.91 -10.54
N GLU A 179 15.36 14.31 -11.60
CA GLU A 179 15.20 13.81 -12.96
C GLU A 179 15.52 12.31 -13.03
N GLN A 180 16.54 11.86 -12.33
CA GLN A 180 16.89 10.42 -12.27
C GLN A 180 15.81 9.60 -11.57
N ILE A 181 15.24 10.13 -10.49
CA ILE A 181 14.14 9.47 -9.77
C ILE A 181 12.89 9.39 -10.66
N LEU A 182 12.50 10.51 -11.28
CA LEU A 182 11.33 10.54 -12.17
C LEU A 182 11.52 9.62 -13.38
N ALA A 183 12.70 9.61 -14.00
CA ALA A 183 13.01 8.70 -15.10
C ALA A 183 12.98 7.21 -14.69
N HIS A 184 13.32 6.91 -13.42
CA HIS A 184 13.21 5.56 -12.88
C HIS A 184 11.75 5.17 -12.60
N LEU A 185 10.91 6.11 -12.16
CA LEU A 185 9.50 5.88 -11.90
C LEU A 185 8.68 5.70 -13.18
N GLU A 186 8.90 6.51 -14.19
CA GLU A 186 8.06 6.63 -15.40
C GLU A 186 7.73 5.29 -16.09
N PRO A 187 8.68 4.36 -16.33
CA PRO A 187 8.38 3.07 -16.96
C PRO A 187 7.74 2.05 -16.02
N ASN A 188 7.71 2.30 -14.70
CA ASN A 188 7.38 1.31 -13.67
C ASN A 188 6.08 1.61 -12.91
N ILE A 189 5.50 2.80 -13.08
CA ILE A 189 4.22 3.19 -12.46
C ILE A 189 3.26 3.77 -13.50
N VAL A 190 1.97 3.78 -13.14
CA VAL A 190 0.94 4.40 -13.97
C VAL A 190 1.23 5.91 -14.10
N LYS A 191 1.13 6.47 -15.30
CA LYS A 191 1.44 7.88 -15.57
C LYS A 191 0.70 8.85 -14.64
N TRP A 192 -0.55 8.55 -14.31
CA TRP A 192 -1.36 9.36 -13.38
C TRP A 192 -0.82 9.35 -11.95
N TRP A 193 -0.06 8.33 -11.58
CA TRP A 193 0.53 8.17 -10.23
C TRP A 193 1.87 8.89 -10.06
N MET A 194 2.41 9.46 -11.15
CA MET A 194 3.66 10.24 -11.06
C MET A 194 3.53 11.33 -10.01
N PRO A 195 4.52 11.47 -9.11
CA PRO A 195 4.50 12.51 -8.09
C PRO A 195 4.60 13.89 -8.72
N ASP A 196 3.80 14.83 -8.21
CA ASP A 196 3.82 16.23 -8.63
C ASP A 196 5.03 16.99 -8.05
N ALA A 197 5.64 16.45 -6.98
CA ALA A 197 6.88 16.96 -6.42
C ALA A 197 7.76 15.84 -5.85
N VAL A 198 9.07 16.01 -5.95
CA VAL A 198 10.08 15.18 -5.30
C VAL A 198 10.93 16.08 -4.39
N ILE A 199 11.04 15.70 -3.13
CA ILE A 199 11.77 16.45 -2.11
C ILE A 199 12.85 15.56 -1.50
N PHE A 200 14.08 16.10 -1.39
CA PHE A 200 15.13 15.48 -0.62
C PHE A 200 15.08 15.96 0.83
N ASP A 201 14.70 15.07 1.73
CA ASP A 201 14.64 15.33 3.18
C ASP A 201 14.78 14.02 3.96
N ALA A 202 15.08 14.14 5.25
CA ALA A 202 15.06 12.99 6.16
C ALA A 202 13.66 12.44 6.32
N VAL A 203 13.52 11.12 6.17
CA VAL A 203 12.22 10.44 6.32
C VAL A 203 12.02 10.06 7.80
N PRO A 204 11.03 10.65 8.49
CA PRO A 204 10.77 10.35 9.89
C PRO A 204 10.28 8.91 10.07
N LEU A 205 10.79 8.26 11.11
CA LEU A 205 10.38 6.91 11.48
C LEU A 205 9.66 6.91 12.84
N THR A 206 8.68 6.04 12.96
CA THR A 206 8.02 5.76 14.25
C THR A 206 8.99 5.03 15.18
N ALA A 207 8.65 4.92 16.48
CA ALA A 207 9.43 4.15 17.45
C ALA A 207 9.62 2.66 17.07
N THR A 208 8.77 2.14 16.19
CA THR A 208 8.86 0.76 15.66
C THR A 208 9.63 0.66 14.34
N GLY A 209 10.24 1.76 13.86
CA GLY A 209 11.03 1.80 12.63
C GLY A 209 10.21 1.89 11.33
N LYS A 210 8.90 2.15 11.41
CA LYS A 210 8.06 2.37 10.22
C LYS A 210 8.07 3.85 9.84
N ILE A 211 7.90 4.16 8.56
CA ILE A 211 7.75 5.53 8.06
C ILE A 211 6.57 6.21 8.76
N ASP A 212 6.81 7.40 9.31
CA ASP A 212 5.78 8.24 9.92
C ASP A 212 5.19 9.21 8.87
N LYS A 213 4.28 8.67 8.05
CA LYS A 213 3.60 9.46 7.01
C LYS A 213 2.75 10.61 7.58
N LYS A 214 2.33 10.51 8.85
CA LYS A 214 1.56 11.60 9.49
C LYS A 214 2.41 12.87 9.59
N VAL A 215 3.65 12.75 10.06
CA VAL A 215 4.59 13.87 10.16
C VAL A 215 4.87 14.47 8.79
N LEU A 216 5.05 13.63 7.76
CA LEU A 216 5.28 14.11 6.40
C LEU A 216 4.08 14.86 5.84
N ARG A 217 2.85 14.35 6.01
CA ARG A 217 1.62 15.04 5.58
C ARG A 217 1.45 16.39 6.26
N GLU A 218 1.73 16.49 7.55
CA GLU A 218 1.65 17.76 8.27
C GLU A 218 2.71 18.75 7.77
N ARG A 219 3.96 18.27 7.54
CA ARG A 219 5.08 19.10 7.08
C ARG A 219 4.87 19.67 5.68
N TYR A 220 4.33 18.88 4.76
CA TYR A 220 4.21 19.25 3.34
C TYR A 220 2.79 19.54 2.89
N ARG A 221 1.84 19.71 3.81
CA ARG A 221 0.40 19.85 3.55
C ARG A 221 0.05 20.80 2.41
N ASN A 222 0.73 21.94 2.32
CA ASN A 222 0.43 23.01 1.36
C ASN A 222 1.52 23.15 0.28
N HIS A 223 2.45 22.20 0.18
CA HIS A 223 3.64 22.32 -0.67
C HIS A 223 3.29 22.62 -2.14
N LEU A 224 2.30 21.95 -2.71
CA LEU A 224 1.91 22.16 -4.11
C LEU A 224 1.14 23.46 -4.35
N VAL A 225 0.59 24.08 -3.32
CA VAL A 225 -0.08 25.38 -3.42
C VAL A 225 0.94 26.53 -3.31
N GLU A 226 1.91 26.39 -2.42
CA GLU A 226 2.95 27.39 -2.18
C GLU A 226 4.01 27.42 -3.29
N SER A 227 4.21 26.29 -3.97
CA SER A 227 5.18 26.14 -5.07
C SER A 227 4.66 26.63 -6.42
N GLN A 228 3.36 26.94 -6.56
CA GLN A 228 2.84 27.57 -7.76
C GLN A 228 3.12 29.09 -7.68
N PRO A 229 3.82 29.68 -8.69
CA PRO A 229 3.96 31.12 -8.74
C PRO A 229 2.58 31.73 -8.80
N SER A 230 2.29 32.66 -7.89
CA SER A 230 1.05 33.42 -7.84
C SER A 230 0.80 34.05 -9.23
N VAL A 231 -0.16 33.50 -9.97
CA VAL A 231 -0.69 34.16 -11.15
C VAL A 231 -1.48 35.35 -10.63
N VAL A 232 -0.81 36.48 -10.49
CA VAL A 232 -1.46 37.77 -10.24
C VAL A 232 -2.24 38.08 -11.51
N ASN A 233 -3.56 37.86 -11.48
CA ASN A 233 -4.47 38.37 -12.49
C ASN A 233 -4.36 39.91 -12.46
N GLN A 234 -3.76 40.47 -13.51
CA GLN A 234 -3.92 41.87 -13.87
C GLN A 234 -5.18 42.02 -14.72
#